data_39ef080c30f649aee3ade91c9a0f4c87
#
_entry.id   39ef080c30f649aee3ade91c9a0f4c87
#
_cell.length_a   1.000
_cell.length_b   1.000
_cell.length_c   1.000
_cell.angle_alpha   90.00
_cell.angle_beta   90.00
_cell.angle_gamma   90.00
#
_symmetry.space_group_name_H-M   'P 1'
#
loop_
_entity.id
_entity.type
_entity.pdbx_description
1 polymer ?
#
loop_
_entity_poly.entity_id
_entity_poly.type
_entity_poly.pdbx_seq_one_letter_code
_entity_poly.pdbx_strand_id
1 'polypeptide(L)'
;MVLSWGKSPSGEKRQKVAPKPKEPKSETEAYASLKLIREAAKRIAPFAKVTPVHTCSSIDDMMSDETDKIDGATIELFFKCETFQKGGAFKFRGAMNSILQLSKAELKAGVVTHSSGNHAGALALAAKTKGIPSYIVVPEGAPQCKLDAIETYGGQITRCEATVPDREATCAKIQTETGATLVPPYNYGPVICGQGTIGLEFMEQVPDLDVVIVPISGGGMISGIAAAVKGIRKECVVIAAEPMGAGACAADAFESKKRNQLVDDLPVPDTIADGLKAKMGTLTWPVVRDKVDAVITVTEDEIVAAMKVIYERMKLVVEPSGAVGLAAAMSTQFKEFNRQNPPWGKVSKHKKVGVVLCGGNVDLALLAKLFAPS
;
A
#
# COMPACT_ATOMS: atom_id res chain seq x y z
N MET A 1 -37.05 18.28 -78.57
CA MET A 1 -35.71 18.21 -79.16
C MET A 1 -34.73 17.78 -78.02
N VAL A 2 -34.30 16.58 -78.17
CA VAL A 2 -33.22 15.84 -77.51
C VAL A 2 -32.72 16.26 -76.14
N LEU A 3 -33.02 15.43 -75.16
CA LEU A 3 -32.42 15.29 -73.81
C LEU A 3 -31.01 14.67 -73.92
N SER A 4 -30.01 15.24 -73.21
CA SER A 4 -28.73 14.59 -72.97
C SER A 4 -28.48 14.46 -71.44
N TRP A 5 -28.31 13.24 -71.03
CA TRP A 5 -28.00 12.85 -69.66
C TRP A 5 -26.49 13.07 -69.40
N GLY A 6 -26.17 13.90 -68.41
CA GLY A 6 -24.82 14.02 -67.86
C GLY A 6 -24.57 13.05 -66.71
N LYS A 7 -23.51 12.30 -66.75
CA LYS A 7 -23.02 11.30 -65.77
C LYS A 7 -22.58 11.95 -64.48
N SER A 8 -22.99 11.39 -63.35
CA SER A 8 -22.47 11.69 -62.01
C SER A 8 -20.99 11.30 -61.88
N PRO A 9 -20.17 12.10 -61.19
CA PRO A 9 -18.79 11.74 -60.89
C PRO A 9 -18.70 10.77 -59.71
N SER A 10 -17.81 9.84 -59.96
CA SER A 10 -17.31 8.76 -59.15
C SER A 10 -17.04 9.01 -57.65
N GLY A 11 -17.34 7.97 -56.86
CA GLY A 11 -17.15 7.96 -55.42
C GLY A 11 -15.72 8.21 -54.95
N GLU A 12 -15.60 9.20 -54.10
CA GLU A 12 -14.39 9.38 -53.27
C GLU A 12 -14.24 8.21 -52.28
N LYS A 13 -13.21 7.44 -52.51
CA LYS A 13 -12.74 6.42 -51.52
C LYS A 13 -12.26 7.17 -50.29
N ARG A 14 -13.04 7.13 -49.18
CA ARG A 14 -12.56 7.55 -47.87
C ARG A 14 -11.28 6.74 -47.54
N GLN A 15 -10.14 7.41 -47.55
CA GLN A 15 -8.89 6.87 -47.03
C GLN A 15 -9.08 6.52 -45.54
N LYS A 16 -8.93 5.23 -45.22
CA LYS A 16 -8.83 4.80 -43.82
C LYS A 16 -7.60 5.45 -43.21
N VAL A 17 -7.80 6.44 -42.33
CA VAL A 17 -6.73 6.99 -41.51
C VAL A 17 -6.15 5.84 -40.68
N ALA A 18 -4.88 5.58 -40.86
CA ALA A 18 -4.16 4.58 -40.06
C ALA A 18 -4.31 4.93 -38.56
N PRO A 19 -4.51 3.94 -37.67
CA PRO A 19 -4.59 4.23 -36.24
C PRO A 19 -3.28 4.87 -35.80
N LYS A 20 -3.38 5.97 -35.04
CA LYS A 20 -2.22 6.62 -34.43
C LYS A 20 -1.41 5.56 -33.68
N PRO A 21 -0.07 5.61 -33.74
CA PRO A 21 0.77 4.72 -32.95
C PRO A 21 0.38 4.85 -31.49
N LYS A 22 0.10 3.71 -30.81
CA LYS A 22 -0.18 3.69 -29.38
C LYS A 22 1.04 4.27 -28.68
N GLU A 23 0.84 5.26 -27.82
CA GLU A 23 1.89 5.77 -26.93
C GLU A 23 2.58 4.59 -26.24
N PRO A 24 3.91 4.61 -26.06
CA PRO A 24 4.60 3.54 -25.38
C PRO A 24 4.00 3.39 -23.98
N LYS A 25 3.57 2.17 -23.65
CA LYS A 25 3.07 1.84 -22.31
C LYS A 25 4.17 2.17 -21.30
N SER A 26 3.85 2.87 -20.22
CA SER A 26 4.82 3.12 -19.16
C SER A 26 5.37 1.77 -18.66
N GLU A 27 6.64 1.75 -18.27
CA GLU A 27 7.31 0.55 -17.74
C GLU A 27 6.48 -0.16 -16.65
N THR A 28 5.75 0.61 -15.83
CA THR A 28 4.96 0.11 -14.71
C THR A 28 3.64 -0.54 -15.12
N GLU A 29 3.12 -0.29 -16.32
CA GLU A 29 1.82 -0.83 -16.75
C GLU A 29 1.78 -2.36 -16.84
N ALA A 30 2.92 -3.00 -17.04
CA ALA A 30 3.03 -4.45 -17.13
C ALA A 30 2.74 -5.16 -15.80
N TYR A 31 2.91 -4.48 -14.65
CA TYR A 31 2.79 -5.09 -13.32
C TYR A 31 2.01 -4.23 -12.29
N ALA A 32 1.71 -2.96 -12.57
CA ALA A 32 1.00 -2.05 -11.68
C ALA A 32 0.08 -1.11 -12.48
N SER A 33 -1.02 -1.63 -13.01
CA SER A 33 -2.01 -0.86 -13.76
C SER A 33 -3.42 -1.03 -13.20
N LEU A 34 -4.29 -0.03 -13.41
CA LEU A 34 -5.70 -0.09 -13.02
C LEU A 34 -6.40 -1.36 -13.58
N LYS A 35 -6.05 -1.78 -14.80
CA LYS A 35 -6.58 -3.00 -15.41
C LYS A 35 -6.22 -4.23 -14.57
N LEU A 36 -4.95 -4.43 -14.28
CA LEU A 36 -4.46 -5.57 -13.50
C LEU A 36 -5.01 -5.58 -12.07
N ILE A 37 -5.17 -4.39 -11.47
CA ILE A 37 -5.75 -4.24 -10.13
C ILE A 37 -7.22 -4.63 -10.14
N ARG A 38 -8.00 -4.24 -11.16
CA ARG A 38 -9.39 -4.68 -11.33
C ARG A 38 -9.51 -6.20 -11.52
N GLU A 39 -8.59 -6.79 -12.24
CA GLU A 39 -8.50 -8.24 -12.39
C GLU A 39 -8.17 -8.91 -11.05
N ALA A 40 -7.24 -8.34 -10.26
CA ALA A 40 -6.92 -8.79 -8.92
C ALA A 40 -8.15 -8.69 -7.99
N ALA A 41 -8.88 -7.58 -8.02
CA ALA A 41 -10.10 -7.39 -7.22
C ALA A 41 -11.13 -8.50 -7.50
N LYS A 42 -11.42 -8.81 -8.77
CA LYS A 42 -12.32 -9.89 -9.15
C LYS A 42 -11.82 -11.24 -8.63
N ARG A 43 -10.49 -11.47 -8.70
CA ARG A 43 -9.86 -12.73 -8.31
C ARG A 43 -9.94 -12.97 -6.81
N ILE A 44 -9.68 -11.93 -5.99
CA ILE A 44 -9.68 -12.06 -4.52
C ILE A 44 -11.06 -11.82 -3.88
N ALA A 45 -12.06 -11.33 -4.58
CA ALA A 45 -13.39 -11.03 -4.05
C ALA A 45 -14.04 -12.14 -3.20
N PRO A 46 -13.91 -13.45 -3.54
CA PRO A 46 -14.46 -14.51 -2.70
C PRO A 46 -13.70 -14.73 -1.39
N PHE A 47 -12.52 -14.17 -1.24
CA PHE A 47 -11.58 -14.48 -0.16
C PHE A 47 -11.28 -13.28 0.75
N ALA A 48 -11.03 -12.10 0.19
CA ALA A 48 -10.75 -10.89 0.92
C ALA A 48 -12.03 -10.19 1.38
N LYS A 49 -11.93 -9.42 2.47
CA LYS A 49 -13.03 -8.57 2.92
C LYS A 49 -12.96 -7.23 2.20
N VAL A 50 -14.12 -6.67 1.85
CA VAL A 50 -14.25 -5.24 1.60
C VAL A 50 -14.19 -4.56 2.98
N THR A 51 -13.11 -3.83 3.25
CA THR A 51 -12.92 -3.21 4.55
C THR A 51 -13.71 -1.91 4.65
N PRO A 52 -14.20 -1.55 5.85
CA PRO A 52 -14.99 -0.33 6.01
C PRO A 52 -14.13 0.94 5.87
N VAL A 53 -14.79 2.04 5.54
CA VAL A 53 -14.30 3.39 5.73
C VAL A 53 -14.99 3.98 6.95
N HIS A 54 -14.21 4.45 7.93
CA HIS A 54 -14.71 5.16 9.10
C HIS A 54 -14.41 6.66 8.99
N THR A 55 -15.23 7.47 9.65
CA THR A 55 -15.02 8.90 9.88
C THR A 55 -14.99 9.19 11.37
N CYS A 56 -14.43 10.32 11.78
CA CYS A 56 -14.38 10.71 13.17
C CYS A 56 -14.38 12.23 13.31
N SER A 57 -15.55 12.80 13.60
CA SER A 57 -15.72 14.26 13.70
C SER A 57 -14.79 14.91 14.70
N SER A 58 -14.51 14.25 15.84
CA SER A 58 -13.58 14.80 16.83
C SER A 58 -12.13 14.88 16.30
N ILE A 59 -11.75 14.07 15.31
CA ILE A 59 -10.44 14.19 14.64
C ILE A 59 -10.52 15.29 13.58
N ASP A 60 -11.63 15.40 12.84
CA ASP A 60 -11.86 16.46 11.88
C ASP A 60 -11.81 17.83 12.56
N ASP A 61 -12.40 17.97 13.76
CA ASP A 61 -12.34 19.18 14.57
C ASP A 61 -10.89 19.53 14.98
N MET A 62 -10.10 18.52 15.40
CA MET A 62 -8.67 18.70 15.72
C MET A 62 -7.84 19.19 14.50
N MET A 63 -8.22 18.75 13.30
CA MET A 63 -7.57 19.16 12.05
C MET A 63 -8.02 20.54 11.56
N SER A 64 -9.17 21.02 12.04
CA SER A 64 -9.84 22.23 11.56
C SER A 64 -9.76 23.38 12.56
N ASP A 65 -8.91 23.31 13.59
CA ASP A 65 -8.68 24.38 14.54
C ASP A 65 -8.36 25.70 13.82
N GLU A 66 -8.85 26.83 14.37
CA GLU A 66 -8.81 28.14 13.67
C GLU A 66 -7.41 28.60 13.28
N THR A 67 -6.40 28.16 14.04
CA THR A 67 -4.99 28.41 13.74
C THR A 67 -4.45 27.57 12.58
N ASP A 68 -5.13 26.48 12.24
CA ASP A 68 -4.70 25.46 11.30
C ASP A 68 -5.56 25.40 10.02
N LYS A 69 -6.57 26.26 9.88
CA LYS A 69 -7.39 26.35 8.65
C LYS A 69 -6.50 26.67 7.46
N ILE A 70 -6.36 25.68 6.59
CA ILE A 70 -5.68 25.85 5.32
C ILE A 70 -6.63 26.61 4.41
N ASP A 71 -6.36 27.89 4.12
CA ASP A 71 -7.17 28.77 3.28
C ASP A 71 -8.68 28.84 3.67
N GLY A 72 -9.01 28.62 4.97
CA GLY A 72 -10.39 28.62 5.46
C GLY A 72 -11.19 27.37 5.10
N ALA A 73 -10.55 26.32 4.59
CA ALA A 73 -11.18 25.05 4.28
C ALA A 73 -11.22 24.13 5.51
N THR A 74 -12.33 23.41 5.69
CA THR A 74 -12.41 22.31 6.66
C THR A 74 -11.83 21.03 6.05
N ILE A 75 -11.16 20.23 6.88
CA ILE A 75 -10.65 18.90 6.50
C ILE A 75 -11.60 17.86 7.05
N GLU A 76 -12.02 16.93 6.20
CA GLU A 76 -12.82 15.76 6.55
C GLU A 76 -11.99 14.50 6.29
N LEU A 77 -11.73 13.71 7.35
CA LEU A 77 -10.90 12.51 7.28
C LEU A 77 -11.73 11.25 7.05
N PHE A 78 -11.28 10.43 6.13
CA PHE A 78 -11.84 9.12 5.83
C PHE A 78 -10.79 8.04 6.06
N PHE A 79 -11.08 7.09 6.94
CA PHE A 79 -10.12 6.07 7.35
C PHE A 79 -10.45 4.73 6.69
N LYS A 80 -9.63 4.28 5.74
CA LYS A 80 -9.73 2.94 5.15
C LYS A 80 -9.12 1.92 6.10
N CYS A 81 -9.96 1.13 6.75
CA CYS A 81 -9.59 0.31 7.91
C CYS A 81 -9.14 -1.10 7.51
N GLU A 82 -7.91 -1.23 7.01
CA GLU A 82 -7.31 -2.54 6.69
C GLU A 82 -6.99 -3.38 7.93
N THR A 83 -7.10 -2.84 9.13
CA THR A 83 -7.08 -3.58 10.39
C THR A 83 -8.18 -4.65 10.46
N PHE A 84 -9.28 -4.47 9.75
CA PHE A 84 -10.39 -5.44 9.65
C PHE A 84 -10.22 -6.49 8.55
N GLN A 85 -9.16 -6.42 7.75
CA GLN A 85 -8.87 -7.44 6.76
C GLN A 85 -8.50 -8.76 7.45
N LYS A 86 -8.62 -9.89 6.74
CA LYS A 86 -8.19 -11.19 7.23
C LYS A 86 -6.72 -11.16 7.64
N GLY A 87 -6.43 -11.72 8.80
CA GLY A 87 -5.10 -11.65 9.40
C GLY A 87 -4.73 -10.30 10.01
N GLY A 88 -5.70 -9.39 10.18
CA GLY A 88 -5.52 -8.11 10.90
C GLY A 88 -4.72 -7.05 10.15
N ALA A 89 -4.42 -7.24 8.86
CA ALA A 89 -3.66 -6.29 8.05
C ALA A 89 -3.89 -6.49 6.54
N PHE A 90 -3.60 -5.49 5.74
CA PHE A 90 -3.79 -5.44 4.30
C PHE A 90 -3.09 -6.57 3.50
N LYS A 91 -2.05 -7.16 4.07
CA LYS A 91 -1.15 -8.12 3.39
C LYS A 91 -1.86 -9.33 2.80
N PHE A 92 -3.01 -9.73 3.36
CA PHE A 92 -3.81 -10.85 2.86
C PHE A 92 -4.23 -10.67 1.38
N ARG A 93 -4.51 -9.45 0.95
CA ARG A 93 -4.92 -9.12 -0.42
C ARG A 93 -3.86 -9.53 -1.44
N GLY A 94 -2.62 -9.10 -1.24
CA GLY A 94 -1.50 -9.42 -2.11
C GLY A 94 -1.09 -10.88 -2.05
N ALA A 95 -1.07 -11.48 -0.85
CA ALA A 95 -0.76 -12.89 -0.66
C ALA A 95 -1.77 -13.77 -1.40
N MET A 96 -3.07 -13.52 -1.21
CA MET A 96 -4.13 -14.27 -1.88
C MET A 96 -4.09 -14.07 -3.41
N ASN A 97 -3.91 -12.83 -3.89
CA ASN A 97 -3.81 -12.56 -5.33
C ASN A 97 -2.62 -13.26 -5.98
N SER A 98 -1.52 -13.42 -5.26
CA SER A 98 -0.34 -14.15 -5.74
C SER A 98 -0.64 -15.65 -5.86
N ILE A 99 -1.18 -16.25 -4.81
CA ILE A 99 -1.52 -17.69 -4.80
C ILE A 99 -2.53 -18.05 -5.89
N LEU A 100 -3.54 -17.20 -6.13
CA LEU A 100 -4.58 -17.45 -7.13
C LEU A 100 -4.10 -17.37 -8.59
N GLN A 101 -2.86 -16.97 -8.82
CA GLN A 101 -2.23 -16.93 -10.16
C GLN A 101 -1.26 -18.09 -10.39
N LEU A 102 -1.04 -18.92 -9.39
CA LEU A 102 -0.14 -20.08 -9.51
C LEU A 102 -0.79 -21.20 -10.34
N SER A 103 0.06 -21.90 -11.09
CA SER A 103 -0.30 -23.12 -11.81
C SER A 103 -0.64 -24.27 -10.84
N LYS A 104 -1.28 -25.33 -11.32
CA LYS A 104 -1.59 -26.50 -10.49
C LYS A 104 -0.34 -27.16 -9.90
N ALA A 105 0.79 -27.14 -10.62
CA ALA A 105 2.05 -27.69 -10.14
C ALA A 105 2.64 -26.84 -9.00
N GLU A 106 2.66 -25.50 -9.16
CA GLU A 106 3.12 -24.57 -8.14
C GLU A 106 2.23 -24.62 -6.89
N LEU A 107 0.90 -24.70 -7.05
CA LEU A 107 -0.02 -24.86 -5.91
C LEU A 107 0.28 -26.14 -5.11
N LYS A 108 0.63 -27.25 -5.79
CA LYS A 108 1.00 -28.50 -5.11
C LYS A 108 2.32 -28.38 -4.36
N ALA A 109 3.29 -27.67 -4.91
CA ALA A 109 4.57 -27.42 -4.26
C ALA A 109 4.46 -26.43 -3.10
N GLY A 110 3.47 -25.52 -3.15
CA GLY A 110 3.21 -24.53 -2.13
C GLY A 110 3.94 -23.20 -2.34
N VAL A 111 3.98 -22.40 -1.28
CA VAL A 111 4.56 -21.06 -1.30
C VAL A 111 5.58 -20.86 -0.19
N VAL A 112 6.58 -20.01 -0.42
CA VAL A 112 7.60 -19.66 0.57
C VAL A 112 7.76 -18.14 0.66
N THR A 113 8.10 -17.64 1.85
CA THR A 113 8.49 -16.24 2.06
C THR A 113 9.47 -16.11 3.24
N HIS A 114 10.24 -15.02 3.27
CA HIS A 114 11.02 -14.60 4.42
C HIS A 114 10.37 -13.37 5.07
N SER A 115 9.66 -13.59 6.15
CA SER A 115 9.03 -12.50 6.93
C SER A 115 8.61 -13.06 8.28
N SER A 116 8.71 -12.25 9.33
CA SER A 116 8.16 -12.59 10.66
C SER A 116 6.93 -11.76 11.03
N GLY A 117 6.48 -10.85 10.15
CA GLY A 117 5.39 -9.92 10.44
C GLY A 117 4.10 -10.25 9.67
N ASN A 118 3.33 -9.20 9.39
CA ASN A 118 2.02 -9.28 8.74
C ASN A 118 2.00 -10.06 7.41
N HIS A 119 3.10 -10.04 6.65
CA HIS A 119 3.16 -10.80 5.40
C HIS A 119 3.28 -12.31 5.62
N ALA A 120 4.06 -12.74 6.61
CA ALA A 120 4.17 -14.14 6.98
C ALA A 120 2.82 -14.75 7.37
N GLY A 121 2.12 -14.09 8.31
CA GLY A 121 0.79 -14.53 8.73
C GLY A 121 -0.23 -14.49 7.57
N ALA A 122 -0.18 -13.45 6.74
CA ALA A 122 -1.07 -13.32 5.59
C ALA A 122 -0.84 -14.42 4.54
N LEU A 123 0.41 -14.77 4.24
CA LEU A 123 0.73 -15.83 3.28
C LEU A 123 0.32 -17.21 3.83
N ALA A 124 0.63 -17.49 5.10
CA ALA A 124 0.20 -18.73 5.75
C ALA A 124 -1.34 -18.87 5.74
N LEU A 125 -2.06 -17.80 6.11
CA LEU A 125 -3.53 -17.80 6.09
C LEU A 125 -4.11 -17.98 4.67
N ALA A 126 -3.51 -17.33 3.67
CA ALA A 126 -3.94 -17.46 2.28
C ALA A 126 -3.67 -18.88 1.75
N ALA A 127 -2.52 -19.47 2.08
CA ALA A 127 -2.17 -20.84 1.75
C ALA A 127 -3.13 -21.83 2.42
N LYS A 128 -3.41 -21.69 3.72
CA LYS A 128 -4.41 -22.48 4.46
C LYS A 128 -5.79 -22.40 3.79
N THR A 129 -6.22 -21.21 3.41
CA THR A 129 -7.51 -20.99 2.72
C THR A 129 -7.57 -21.72 1.38
N LYS A 130 -6.44 -21.94 0.72
CA LYS A 130 -6.35 -22.68 -0.55
C LYS A 130 -5.99 -24.14 -0.38
N GLY A 131 -5.69 -24.59 0.83
CA GLY A 131 -5.31 -25.98 1.12
C GLY A 131 -3.96 -26.37 0.52
N ILE A 132 -2.99 -25.41 0.48
CA ILE A 132 -1.64 -25.64 -0.05
C ILE A 132 -0.57 -25.47 1.02
N PRO A 133 0.63 -26.08 0.87
CA PRO A 133 1.74 -25.87 1.79
C PRO A 133 2.22 -24.42 1.82
N SER A 134 2.68 -23.96 3.00
CA SER A 134 3.37 -22.68 3.13
C SER A 134 4.59 -22.81 4.03
N TYR A 135 5.71 -22.30 3.56
CA TYR A 135 7.01 -22.34 4.22
C TYR A 135 7.40 -20.90 4.59
N ILE A 136 7.63 -20.66 5.87
CA ILE A 136 7.86 -19.31 6.39
C ILE A 136 9.24 -19.25 7.02
N VAL A 137 10.16 -18.53 6.39
CA VAL A 137 11.50 -18.29 6.91
C VAL A 137 11.45 -17.09 7.85
N VAL A 138 11.85 -17.31 9.10
CA VAL A 138 11.85 -16.29 10.15
C VAL A 138 13.24 -16.16 10.77
N PRO A 139 13.67 -14.95 11.16
CA PRO A 139 14.93 -14.79 11.87
C PRO A 139 14.83 -15.40 13.28
N GLU A 140 15.94 -15.88 13.79
CA GLU A 140 16.08 -16.21 15.20
C GLU A 140 15.77 -14.96 16.05
N GLY A 141 15.11 -15.16 17.20
CA GLY A 141 14.66 -14.05 18.05
C GLY A 141 13.37 -13.34 17.59
N ALA A 142 12.68 -13.84 16.55
CA ALA A 142 11.35 -13.33 16.21
C ALA A 142 10.36 -13.49 17.40
N PRO A 143 9.52 -12.46 17.71
CA PRO A 143 8.60 -12.53 18.84
C PRO A 143 7.64 -13.73 18.75
N GLN A 144 7.44 -14.43 19.86
CA GLN A 144 6.62 -15.66 19.89
C GLN A 144 5.18 -15.41 19.44
N CYS A 145 4.56 -14.31 19.82
CA CYS A 145 3.19 -13.97 19.38
C CYS A 145 3.02 -13.91 17.86
N LYS A 146 4.08 -13.53 17.12
CA LYS A 146 4.07 -13.53 15.64
C LYS A 146 4.22 -14.95 15.08
N LEU A 147 5.00 -15.80 15.74
CA LEU A 147 5.17 -17.20 15.37
C LEU A 147 3.89 -18.00 15.61
N ASP A 148 3.23 -17.78 16.75
CA ASP A 148 1.97 -18.44 17.10
C ASP A 148 0.88 -18.16 16.04
N ALA A 149 0.83 -16.95 15.51
CA ALA A 149 -0.09 -16.62 14.42
C ALA A 149 0.22 -17.42 13.13
N ILE A 150 1.50 -17.55 12.76
CA ILE A 150 1.93 -18.31 11.58
C ILE A 150 1.56 -19.79 11.75
N GLU A 151 1.87 -20.39 12.93
CA GLU A 151 1.55 -21.78 13.25
C GLU A 151 0.05 -22.02 13.27
N THR A 152 -0.74 -21.13 13.87
CA THR A 152 -2.22 -21.19 13.87
C THR A 152 -2.78 -21.23 12.44
N TYR A 153 -2.12 -20.54 11.51
CA TYR A 153 -2.47 -20.56 10.10
C TYR A 153 -1.86 -21.73 9.32
N GLY A 154 -1.12 -22.63 9.99
CA GLY A 154 -0.56 -23.86 9.39
C GLY A 154 0.70 -23.61 8.56
N GLY A 155 1.39 -22.49 8.78
CA GLY A 155 2.69 -22.22 8.17
C GLY A 155 3.80 -23.06 8.79
N GLN A 156 4.65 -23.68 7.94
CA GLN A 156 5.84 -24.40 8.38
C GLN A 156 6.98 -23.42 8.60
N ILE A 157 7.40 -23.24 9.85
CA ILE A 157 8.43 -22.27 10.22
C ILE A 157 9.81 -22.90 10.07
N THR A 158 10.70 -22.20 9.36
CA THR A 158 12.15 -22.46 9.33
C THR A 158 12.87 -21.23 9.89
N ARG A 159 13.70 -21.45 10.93
CA ARG A 159 14.51 -20.38 11.53
C ARG A 159 15.82 -20.20 10.78
N CYS A 160 16.31 -18.95 10.72
CA CYS A 160 17.58 -18.59 10.11
C CYS A 160 18.23 -17.43 10.88
N GLU A 161 19.47 -17.11 10.56
CA GLU A 161 20.11 -15.87 11.05
C GLU A 161 19.33 -14.62 10.66
N ALA A 162 19.51 -13.55 11.46
CA ALA A 162 18.72 -12.33 11.31
C ALA A 162 19.10 -11.46 10.10
N THR A 163 20.07 -11.88 9.28
CA THR A 163 20.53 -11.12 8.12
C THR A 163 19.65 -11.31 6.89
N VAL A 164 19.65 -10.35 5.97
CA VAL A 164 18.90 -10.48 4.71
C VAL A 164 19.46 -11.61 3.85
N PRO A 165 20.81 -11.74 3.66
CA PRO A 165 21.37 -12.83 2.88
C PRO A 165 20.99 -14.23 3.40
N ASP A 166 21.00 -14.45 4.72
CA ASP A 166 20.64 -15.76 5.29
C ASP A 166 19.17 -16.09 5.10
N ARG A 167 18.29 -15.10 5.22
CA ARG A 167 16.85 -15.28 4.92
C ARG A 167 16.61 -15.65 3.46
N GLU A 168 17.29 -14.98 2.53
CA GLU A 168 17.20 -15.26 1.09
C GLU A 168 17.79 -16.63 0.75
N ALA A 169 18.96 -16.98 1.30
CA ALA A 169 19.60 -18.28 1.10
C ALA A 169 18.73 -19.43 1.63
N THR A 170 18.11 -19.24 2.82
CA THR A 170 17.21 -20.24 3.41
C THR A 170 15.94 -20.41 2.56
N CYS A 171 15.37 -19.32 2.03
CA CYS A 171 14.26 -19.40 1.07
C CYS A 171 14.66 -20.15 -0.20
N ALA A 172 15.81 -19.83 -0.78
CA ALA A 172 16.31 -20.49 -1.99
C ALA A 172 16.54 -22.00 -1.78
N LYS A 173 17.02 -22.40 -0.61
CA LYS A 173 17.15 -23.81 -0.23
C LYS A 173 15.78 -24.50 -0.22
N ILE A 174 14.78 -23.92 0.46
CA ILE A 174 13.43 -24.47 0.52
C ILE A 174 12.82 -24.55 -0.88
N GLN A 175 13.00 -23.54 -1.74
CA GLN A 175 12.54 -23.57 -3.13
C GLN A 175 13.15 -24.73 -3.91
N THR A 176 14.46 -24.98 -3.72
CA THR A 176 15.14 -26.10 -4.37
C THR A 176 14.62 -27.47 -3.90
N GLU A 177 14.37 -27.62 -2.61
CA GLU A 177 13.92 -28.87 -2.01
C GLU A 177 12.45 -29.19 -2.28
N THR A 178 11.58 -28.17 -2.33
CA THR A 178 10.13 -28.34 -2.37
C THR A 178 9.49 -27.94 -3.70
N GLY A 179 10.16 -27.11 -4.49
CA GLY A 179 9.60 -26.44 -5.65
C GLY A 179 8.65 -25.28 -5.31
N ALA A 180 8.57 -24.86 -4.02
CA ALA A 180 7.68 -23.81 -3.56
C ALA A 180 7.95 -22.47 -4.24
N THR A 181 6.88 -21.73 -4.55
CA THR A 181 6.99 -20.42 -5.19
C THR A 181 7.26 -19.33 -4.16
N LEU A 182 8.30 -18.53 -4.36
CA LEU A 182 8.58 -17.36 -3.51
C LEU A 182 7.52 -16.29 -3.73
N VAL A 183 6.88 -15.87 -2.63
CA VAL A 183 5.96 -14.71 -2.62
C VAL A 183 6.55 -13.63 -1.72
N PRO A 184 7.24 -12.65 -2.28
CA PRO A 184 7.87 -11.58 -1.51
C PRO A 184 6.83 -10.59 -0.95
N PRO A 185 7.18 -9.84 0.13
CA PRO A 185 6.22 -9.01 0.85
C PRO A 185 5.73 -7.76 0.10
N TYR A 186 6.38 -7.31 -0.98
CA TYR A 186 6.04 -6.09 -1.71
C TYR A 186 6.55 -6.03 -3.16
N ASN A 187 7.82 -6.31 -3.45
CA ASN A 187 8.47 -6.09 -4.75
C ASN A 187 8.09 -7.16 -5.78
N TYR A 188 6.79 -7.33 -6.02
CA TYR A 188 6.24 -8.36 -6.90
C TYR A 188 4.89 -7.91 -7.49
N GLY A 189 4.73 -7.97 -8.81
CA GLY A 189 3.54 -7.47 -9.50
C GLY A 189 2.21 -8.00 -8.96
N PRO A 190 2.04 -9.32 -8.77
CA PRO A 190 0.84 -9.88 -8.17
C PRO A 190 0.53 -9.33 -6.77
N VAL A 191 1.54 -9.11 -5.93
CA VAL A 191 1.38 -8.51 -4.60
C VAL A 191 0.96 -7.05 -4.74
N ILE A 192 1.64 -6.25 -5.57
CA ILE A 192 1.31 -4.85 -5.83
C ILE A 192 -0.14 -4.70 -6.29
N CYS A 193 -0.57 -5.52 -7.26
CA CYS A 193 -1.94 -5.49 -7.76
C CYS A 193 -2.98 -5.91 -6.69
N GLY A 194 -2.67 -6.91 -5.87
CA GLY A 194 -3.54 -7.30 -4.76
C GLY A 194 -3.73 -6.17 -3.75
N GLN A 195 -2.65 -5.49 -3.37
CA GLN A 195 -2.71 -4.33 -2.47
C GLN A 195 -3.44 -3.14 -3.12
N GLY A 196 -3.33 -2.97 -4.42
CA GLY A 196 -4.03 -1.92 -5.18
C GLY A 196 -5.55 -1.99 -5.08
N THR A 197 -6.12 -3.16 -4.73
CA THR A 197 -7.56 -3.31 -4.51
C THR A 197 -8.08 -2.45 -3.36
N ILE A 198 -7.22 -2.05 -2.41
CA ILE A 198 -7.55 -1.07 -1.37
C ILE A 198 -7.96 0.26 -2.01
N GLY A 199 -7.16 0.74 -2.96
CA GLY A 199 -7.43 1.99 -3.68
C GLY A 199 -8.71 1.92 -4.51
N LEU A 200 -9.03 0.78 -5.15
CA LEU A 200 -10.31 0.59 -5.85
C LEU A 200 -11.49 0.74 -4.89
N GLU A 201 -11.48 -0.03 -3.79
CA GLU A 201 -12.53 0.03 -2.78
C GLU A 201 -12.67 1.42 -2.17
N PHE A 202 -11.55 2.08 -1.87
CA PHE A 202 -11.56 3.41 -1.25
C PHE A 202 -12.17 4.46 -2.18
N MET A 203 -11.77 4.48 -3.47
CA MET A 203 -12.35 5.37 -4.46
C MET A 203 -13.80 5.05 -4.81
N GLU A 204 -14.26 3.82 -4.61
CA GLU A 204 -15.66 3.43 -4.77
C GLU A 204 -16.50 3.88 -3.56
N GLN A 205 -15.97 3.74 -2.34
CA GLN A 205 -16.62 4.13 -1.09
C GLN A 205 -16.66 5.65 -0.88
N VAL A 206 -15.62 6.38 -1.33
CA VAL A 206 -15.50 7.85 -1.26
C VAL A 206 -14.97 8.38 -2.61
N PRO A 207 -15.85 8.55 -3.61
CA PRO A 207 -15.43 8.84 -4.99
C PRO A 207 -14.73 10.19 -5.18
N ASP A 208 -14.96 11.13 -4.28
CA ASP A 208 -14.51 12.52 -4.37
C ASP A 208 -13.34 12.85 -3.41
N LEU A 209 -12.56 11.83 -3.01
CA LEU A 209 -11.33 12.05 -2.24
C LEU A 209 -10.37 12.99 -2.98
N ASP A 210 -9.89 14.00 -2.29
CA ASP A 210 -8.90 14.95 -2.81
C ASP A 210 -7.46 14.44 -2.58
N VAL A 211 -7.24 13.79 -1.45
CA VAL A 211 -5.95 13.22 -1.04
C VAL A 211 -6.13 11.80 -0.56
N VAL A 212 -5.13 10.96 -0.79
CA VAL A 212 -4.99 9.65 -0.13
C VAL A 212 -3.60 9.55 0.48
N ILE A 213 -3.54 9.38 1.81
CA ILE A 213 -2.29 9.21 2.58
C ILE A 213 -2.10 7.73 2.90
N VAL A 214 -0.94 7.20 2.52
CA VAL A 214 -0.64 5.76 2.59
C VAL A 214 0.70 5.54 3.27
N PRO A 215 0.79 4.74 4.34
CA PRO A 215 2.07 4.34 4.92
C PRO A 215 2.97 3.65 3.88
N ILE A 216 4.26 4.02 3.86
CA ILE A 216 5.24 3.44 2.93
C ILE A 216 6.41 2.78 3.68
N SER A 217 6.91 1.71 3.10
CA SER A 217 8.17 1.03 3.36
C SER A 217 8.66 0.50 2.01
N GLY A 218 8.76 -0.79 1.78
CA GLY A 218 9.13 -1.37 0.47
C GLY A 218 8.25 -0.97 -0.72
N GLY A 219 7.21 -0.17 -0.52
CA GLY A 219 6.43 0.50 -1.55
C GLY A 219 5.29 -0.30 -2.19
N GLY A 220 5.10 -1.59 -1.85
CA GLY A 220 4.12 -2.45 -2.54
C GLY A 220 2.66 -2.00 -2.38
N MET A 221 2.26 -1.56 -1.18
CA MET A 221 0.91 -1.08 -0.91
C MET A 221 0.61 0.23 -1.65
N ILE A 222 1.46 1.22 -1.45
CA ILE A 222 1.27 2.54 -2.06
C ILE A 222 1.35 2.49 -3.58
N SER A 223 2.24 1.66 -4.15
CA SER A 223 2.32 1.47 -5.61
C SER A 223 1.01 0.96 -6.17
N GLY A 224 0.40 -0.04 -5.53
CA GLY A 224 -0.90 -0.53 -5.94
C GLY A 224 -2.01 0.50 -5.79
N ILE A 225 -2.08 1.18 -4.62
CA ILE A 225 -3.08 2.22 -4.36
C ILE A 225 -2.91 3.40 -5.32
N ALA A 226 -1.70 3.91 -5.52
CA ALA A 226 -1.43 5.02 -6.43
C ALA A 226 -1.81 4.68 -7.88
N ALA A 227 -1.51 3.46 -8.35
CA ALA A 227 -1.91 3.01 -9.67
C ALA A 227 -3.44 2.93 -9.83
N ALA A 228 -4.16 2.52 -8.79
CA ALA A 228 -5.63 2.51 -8.79
C ALA A 228 -6.21 3.92 -8.75
N VAL A 229 -5.79 4.73 -7.78
CA VAL A 229 -6.28 6.10 -7.56
C VAL A 229 -6.03 6.98 -8.78
N LYS A 230 -4.78 7.07 -9.26
CA LYS A 230 -4.43 7.87 -10.44
C LYS A 230 -5.06 7.36 -11.73
N GLY A 231 -5.37 6.06 -11.80
CA GLY A 231 -6.09 5.47 -12.92
C GLY A 231 -7.60 5.77 -12.94
N ILE A 232 -8.20 6.08 -11.78
CA ILE A 232 -9.61 6.45 -11.62
C ILE A 232 -9.76 7.97 -11.66
N ARG A 233 -8.99 8.68 -10.84
CA ARG A 233 -9.01 10.12 -10.66
C ARG A 233 -7.59 10.67 -10.64
N LYS A 234 -7.11 11.13 -11.78
CA LYS A 234 -5.72 11.56 -11.98
C LYS A 234 -5.32 12.73 -11.06
N GLU A 235 -6.26 13.62 -10.78
CA GLU A 235 -6.10 14.78 -9.92
C GLU A 235 -6.06 14.47 -8.42
N CYS A 236 -6.54 13.31 -7.98
CA CYS A 236 -6.44 12.93 -6.57
C CYS A 236 -4.97 12.79 -6.16
N VAL A 237 -4.58 13.51 -5.12
CA VAL A 237 -3.19 13.53 -4.63
C VAL A 237 -2.92 12.27 -3.83
N VAL A 238 -1.79 11.62 -4.09
CA VAL A 238 -1.33 10.45 -3.33
C VAL A 238 -0.06 10.81 -2.57
N ILE A 239 -0.13 10.73 -1.25
CA ILE A 239 0.97 11.04 -0.34
C ILE A 239 1.46 9.77 0.34
N ALA A 240 2.77 9.56 0.32
CA ALA A 240 3.42 8.54 1.14
C ALA A 240 3.67 9.10 2.54
N ALA A 241 3.39 8.30 3.56
CA ALA A 241 3.73 8.60 4.96
C ALA A 241 4.82 7.63 5.42
N GLU A 242 5.98 8.15 5.81
CA GLU A 242 7.17 7.37 6.10
C GLU A 242 7.74 7.70 7.49
N PRO A 243 8.08 6.71 8.35
CA PRO A 243 8.78 7.00 9.59
C PRO A 243 10.22 7.47 9.31
N MET A 244 10.65 8.52 9.99
CA MET A 244 12.03 8.99 9.91
C MET A 244 13.01 8.01 10.53
N GLY A 245 12.56 7.23 11.52
CA GLY A 245 13.42 6.46 12.42
C GLY A 245 14.05 7.32 13.51
N ALA A 246 14.55 6.69 14.55
CA ALA A 246 15.27 7.34 15.61
C ALA A 246 16.71 7.68 15.15
N GLY A 247 17.18 8.88 15.46
CA GLY A 247 18.52 9.34 15.11
C GLY A 247 18.62 9.91 13.70
N ALA A 248 19.54 9.38 12.87
CA ALA A 248 19.70 9.81 11.49
C ALA A 248 18.49 9.38 10.64
N CYS A 249 18.00 10.31 9.82
CA CYS A 249 16.88 10.02 8.94
C CYS A 249 17.19 8.83 8.01
N ALA A 250 16.40 7.77 8.15
CA ALA A 250 16.51 6.55 7.36
C ALA A 250 15.34 6.40 6.36
N ALA A 251 14.63 7.49 6.08
CA ALA A 251 13.47 7.53 5.17
C ALA A 251 13.95 7.44 3.71
N ASP A 252 14.00 6.22 3.18
CA ASP A 252 14.55 5.95 1.84
C ASP A 252 13.59 6.37 0.72
N ALA A 253 12.29 6.35 0.94
CA ALA A 253 11.31 6.83 -0.02
C ALA A 253 11.38 8.36 -0.16
N PHE A 254 11.51 9.08 0.95
CA PHE A 254 11.68 10.53 0.96
C PHE A 254 12.94 10.94 0.20
N GLU A 255 14.09 10.36 0.53
CA GLU A 255 15.36 10.68 -0.12
C GLU A 255 15.36 10.24 -1.60
N SER A 256 14.77 9.10 -1.94
CA SER A 256 14.64 8.66 -3.34
C SER A 256 13.82 9.66 -4.16
N LYS A 257 12.70 10.14 -3.60
CA LYS A 257 11.85 11.13 -4.27
C LYS A 257 12.57 12.46 -4.45
N LYS A 258 13.29 12.93 -3.42
CA LYS A 258 14.09 14.16 -3.44
C LYS A 258 15.22 14.10 -4.47
N ARG A 259 15.92 12.95 -4.57
CA ARG A 259 17.02 12.75 -5.52
C ARG A 259 16.55 12.31 -6.90
N ASN A 260 15.27 11.98 -7.06
CA ASN A 260 14.68 11.34 -8.25
C ASN A 260 15.44 10.05 -8.67
N GLN A 261 15.93 9.31 -7.68
CA GLN A 261 16.70 8.08 -7.86
C GLN A 261 16.42 7.14 -6.69
N LEU A 262 16.33 5.83 -6.97
CA LEU A 262 16.23 4.83 -5.91
C LEU A 262 17.46 4.89 -5.00
N VAL A 263 17.25 5.11 -3.72
CA VAL A 263 18.29 5.18 -2.68
C VAL A 263 18.31 3.84 -1.94
N ASP A 264 19.47 3.23 -1.84
CA ASP A 264 19.69 1.95 -1.17
C ASP A 264 20.81 1.98 -0.10
N ASP A 265 21.50 3.11 0.01
CA ASP A 265 22.66 3.35 0.90
C ASP A 265 22.27 3.81 2.31
N LEU A 266 21.00 4.11 2.57
CA LEU A 266 20.54 4.48 3.91
C LEU A 266 20.44 3.25 4.85
N PRO A 267 20.62 3.46 6.18
CA PRO A 267 20.41 2.41 7.15
C PRO A 267 18.94 1.93 7.18
N VAL A 268 18.71 0.76 7.78
CA VAL A 268 17.34 0.34 8.12
C VAL A 268 16.80 1.27 9.20
N PRO A 269 15.58 1.83 9.08
CA PRO A 269 15.05 2.75 10.07
C PRO A 269 14.86 2.05 11.44
N ASP A 270 15.39 2.69 12.48
CA ASP A 270 15.09 2.34 13.86
C ASP A 270 13.77 2.99 14.25
N THR A 271 12.68 2.24 14.14
CA THR A 271 11.32 2.74 14.36
C THR A 271 10.47 1.71 15.08
N ILE A 272 9.51 2.18 15.89
CA ILE A 272 8.45 1.34 16.47
C ILE A 272 7.49 0.80 15.41
N ALA A 273 7.44 1.43 14.23
CA ALA A 273 6.64 0.97 13.09
C ALA A 273 7.31 -0.23 12.41
N ASP A 274 7.32 -1.37 13.07
CA ASP A 274 8.06 -2.57 12.65
C ASP A 274 7.67 -3.13 11.28
N GLY A 275 6.45 -2.87 10.81
CA GLY A 275 5.98 -3.18 9.46
C GLY A 275 6.56 -2.26 8.37
N LEU A 276 7.30 -1.20 8.74
CA LEU A 276 7.81 -0.17 7.83
C LEU A 276 9.35 -0.07 7.81
N LYS A 277 10.04 -1.17 8.08
CA LYS A 277 11.52 -1.25 8.10
C LYS A 277 12.16 -1.71 6.79
N ALA A 278 11.38 -2.06 5.77
CA ALA A 278 11.92 -2.55 4.51
C ALA A 278 12.27 -1.39 3.57
N LYS A 279 13.37 -1.50 2.86
CA LYS A 279 13.75 -0.55 1.81
C LYS A 279 12.85 -0.67 0.59
N MET A 280 12.72 0.42 -0.17
CA MET A 280 11.92 0.47 -1.38
C MET A 280 12.45 -0.49 -2.46
N GLY A 281 11.52 -1.14 -3.16
CA GLY A 281 11.86 -2.14 -4.17
C GLY A 281 12.08 -1.55 -5.57
N THR A 282 12.78 -2.31 -6.39
CA THR A 282 13.07 -1.94 -7.79
C THR A 282 11.81 -1.86 -8.67
N LEU A 283 10.77 -2.65 -8.40
CA LEU A 283 9.47 -2.56 -9.08
C LEU A 283 8.57 -1.48 -8.48
N THR A 284 8.75 -1.17 -7.20
CA THR A 284 7.89 -0.18 -6.54
C THR A 284 8.37 1.25 -6.77
N TRP A 285 9.67 1.47 -6.88
CA TRP A 285 10.24 2.79 -7.10
C TRP A 285 9.69 3.51 -8.36
N PRO A 286 9.66 2.90 -9.56
CA PRO A 286 9.13 3.60 -10.74
C PRO A 286 7.68 4.05 -10.56
N VAL A 287 6.86 3.28 -9.83
CA VAL A 287 5.48 3.66 -9.54
C VAL A 287 5.42 4.81 -8.54
N VAL A 288 6.22 4.76 -7.47
CA VAL A 288 6.32 5.83 -6.47
C VAL A 288 6.84 7.11 -7.11
N ARG A 289 7.89 7.02 -7.93
CA ARG A 289 8.44 8.16 -8.67
C ARG A 289 7.36 8.88 -9.49
N ASP A 290 6.57 8.12 -10.24
CA ASP A 290 5.70 8.66 -11.28
C ASP A 290 4.27 8.96 -10.79
N LYS A 291 3.79 8.29 -9.72
CA LYS A 291 2.38 8.34 -9.29
C LYS A 291 2.15 8.80 -7.85
N VAL A 292 3.19 8.92 -7.04
CA VAL A 292 3.11 9.47 -5.69
C VAL A 292 3.54 10.93 -5.74
N ASP A 293 2.69 11.83 -5.29
CA ASP A 293 2.90 13.28 -5.43
C ASP A 293 3.90 13.82 -4.39
N ALA A 294 3.85 13.31 -3.15
CA ALA A 294 4.77 13.70 -2.07
C ALA A 294 5.08 12.54 -1.12
N VAL A 295 6.18 12.70 -0.37
CA VAL A 295 6.50 11.85 0.78
C VAL A 295 6.59 12.77 2.01
N ILE A 296 5.83 12.46 3.05
CA ILE A 296 5.85 13.13 4.34
C ILE A 296 6.47 12.19 5.35
N THR A 297 7.47 12.68 6.07
CA THR A 297 8.15 11.93 7.12
C THR A 297 7.57 12.27 8.48
N VAL A 298 7.50 11.27 9.38
CA VAL A 298 7.01 11.44 10.75
C VAL A 298 7.97 10.87 11.77
N THR A 299 7.99 11.50 12.94
CA THR A 299 8.78 11.06 14.10
C THR A 299 8.08 9.94 14.87
N GLU A 300 8.83 9.27 15.76
CA GLU A 300 8.27 8.24 16.66
C GLU A 300 7.19 8.82 17.59
N ASP A 301 7.40 10.03 18.10
CA ASP A 301 6.44 10.70 18.98
C ASP A 301 5.14 11.06 18.24
N GLU A 302 5.21 11.50 16.99
CA GLU A 302 4.03 11.76 16.15
C GLU A 302 3.25 10.46 15.88
N ILE A 303 3.96 9.34 15.67
CA ILE A 303 3.32 8.02 15.50
C ILE A 303 2.57 7.61 16.77
N VAL A 304 3.21 7.73 17.96
CA VAL A 304 2.57 7.42 19.25
C VAL A 304 1.39 8.33 19.51
N ALA A 305 1.50 9.63 19.24
CA ALA A 305 0.39 10.58 19.39
C ALA A 305 -0.79 10.22 18.49
N ALA A 306 -0.54 9.90 17.21
CA ALA A 306 -1.58 9.46 16.28
C ALA A 306 -2.23 8.13 16.72
N MET A 307 -1.44 7.18 17.25
CA MET A 307 -1.99 5.95 17.83
C MET A 307 -2.98 6.26 18.96
N LYS A 308 -2.59 7.10 19.93
CA LYS A 308 -3.47 7.51 21.04
C LYS A 308 -4.78 8.09 20.53
N VAL A 309 -4.72 8.99 19.55
CA VAL A 309 -5.90 9.60 18.93
C VAL A 309 -6.82 8.53 18.33
N ILE A 310 -6.28 7.57 17.57
CA ILE A 310 -7.08 6.48 16.98
C ILE A 310 -7.75 5.64 18.09
N TYR A 311 -6.99 5.22 19.10
CA TYR A 311 -7.53 4.42 20.20
C TYR A 311 -8.59 5.17 20.99
N GLU A 312 -8.34 6.43 21.35
CA GLU A 312 -9.21 7.22 22.22
C GLU A 312 -10.44 7.78 21.49
N ARG A 313 -10.34 8.14 20.22
CA ARG A 313 -11.42 8.79 19.48
C ARG A 313 -12.19 7.81 18.59
N MET A 314 -11.50 6.93 17.88
CA MET A 314 -12.14 5.99 16.96
C MET A 314 -12.46 4.63 17.60
N LYS A 315 -11.83 4.29 18.75
CA LYS A 315 -11.96 2.96 19.40
C LYS A 315 -11.49 1.81 18.50
N LEU A 316 -10.49 2.10 17.66
CA LEU A 316 -9.90 1.13 16.75
C LEU A 316 -8.52 0.69 17.24
N VAL A 317 -8.22 -0.59 17.07
CA VAL A 317 -6.89 -1.15 17.33
C VAL A 317 -6.04 -1.00 16.09
N VAL A 318 -4.92 -0.28 16.22
CA VAL A 318 -3.90 -0.14 15.17
C VAL A 318 -2.52 -0.46 15.74
N GLU A 319 -1.67 -1.07 14.91
CA GLU A 319 -0.23 -1.16 15.19
C GLU A 319 0.46 0.18 14.86
N PRO A 320 1.69 0.45 15.35
CA PRO A 320 2.40 1.69 15.04
C PRO A 320 2.44 2.00 13.54
N SER A 321 2.74 1.01 12.69
CA SER A 321 2.72 1.15 11.23
C SER A 321 1.37 1.60 10.67
N GLY A 322 0.26 1.22 11.32
CA GLY A 322 -1.09 1.61 10.94
C GLY A 322 -1.43 3.07 11.24
N ALA A 323 -0.73 3.70 12.20
CA ALA A 323 -0.97 5.07 12.62
C ALA A 323 -0.15 6.12 11.83
N VAL A 324 0.90 5.71 11.12
CA VAL A 324 1.81 6.59 10.38
C VAL A 324 1.07 7.50 9.39
N GLY A 325 0.00 7.00 8.75
CA GLY A 325 -0.82 7.81 7.84
C GLY A 325 -1.54 8.97 8.54
N LEU A 326 -2.09 8.76 9.74
CA LEU A 326 -2.71 9.83 10.52
C LEU A 326 -1.65 10.77 11.09
N ALA A 327 -0.50 10.25 11.55
CA ALA A 327 0.62 11.08 11.99
C ALA A 327 1.03 12.06 10.89
N ALA A 328 1.15 11.59 9.65
CA ALA A 328 1.45 12.45 8.50
C ALA A 328 0.34 13.49 8.24
N ALA A 329 -0.94 13.09 8.32
CA ALA A 329 -2.06 14.01 8.15
C ALA A 329 -2.06 15.14 9.20
N MET A 330 -1.68 14.84 10.45
CA MET A 330 -1.64 15.79 11.56
C MET A 330 -0.36 16.66 11.56
N SER A 331 0.65 16.31 10.75
CA SER A 331 1.97 16.94 10.77
C SER A 331 1.98 18.37 10.21
N THR A 332 2.94 19.15 10.65
CA THR A 332 3.21 20.49 10.07
C THR A 332 3.64 20.39 8.60
N GLN A 333 4.31 19.31 8.20
CA GLN A 333 4.70 19.07 6.81
C GLN A 333 3.50 18.94 5.89
N PHE A 334 2.41 18.25 6.33
CA PHE A 334 1.18 18.16 5.55
C PHE A 334 0.50 19.52 5.42
N LYS A 335 0.45 20.31 6.49
CA LYS A 335 -0.08 21.69 6.47
C LYS A 335 0.71 22.57 5.50
N GLU A 336 2.03 22.48 5.53
CA GLU A 336 2.91 23.24 4.64
C GLU A 336 2.78 22.79 3.17
N PHE A 337 2.74 21.49 2.91
CA PHE A 337 2.49 20.93 1.58
C PHE A 337 1.18 21.49 0.98
N ASN A 338 0.12 21.53 1.77
CA ASN A 338 -1.16 22.06 1.35
C ASN A 338 -1.14 23.58 1.07
N ARG A 339 -0.31 24.35 1.78
CA ARG A 339 -0.15 25.81 1.55
C ARG A 339 0.64 26.10 0.26
N GLN A 340 1.71 25.33 0.02
CA GLN A 340 2.64 25.58 -1.10
C GLN A 340 2.12 25.02 -2.42
N ASN A 341 1.36 23.95 -2.36
CA ASN A 341 0.82 23.25 -3.52
C ASN A 341 -0.68 23.17 -3.37
N PRO A 342 -1.46 24.25 -3.67
CA PRO A 342 -2.88 24.10 -3.74
C PRO A 342 -3.22 23.23 -4.98
N PRO A 343 -3.16 21.88 -4.89
CA PRO A 343 -3.46 20.99 -6.01
C PRO A 343 -4.95 20.99 -6.31
N TRP A 344 -5.66 21.65 -5.45
CA TRP A 344 -7.11 21.70 -5.33
C TRP A 344 -7.72 22.79 -6.20
N GLY A 345 -7.29 22.91 -7.43
CA GLY A 345 -7.81 23.90 -8.39
C GLY A 345 -9.27 24.26 -8.14
N LYS A 346 -9.54 25.50 -7.68
CA LYS A 346 -10.79 26.07 -7.22
C LYS A 346 -11.28 25.53 -5.87
N VAL A 347 -11.12 26.38 -4.89
CA VAL A 347 -11.52 26.32 -3.49
C VAL A 347 -12.78 25.49 -3.24
N SER A 348 -12.64 24.19 -2.99
CA SER A 348 -13.66 23.46 -2.23
C SER A 348 -13.53 23.89 -0.78
N LYS A 349 -14.62 24.34 -0.17
CA LYS A 349 -14.66 24.66 1.27
C LYS A 349 -14.43 23.44 2.17
N HIS A 350 -14.49 22.23 1.60
CA HIS A 350 -14.30 20.96 2.29
C HIS A 350 -13.29 20.13 1.53
N LYS A 351 -12.24 19.69 2.22
CA LYS A 351 -11.20 18.81 1.68
C LYS A 351 -11.37 17.42 2.24
N LYS A 352 -11.52 16.43 1.37
CA LYS A 352 -11.66 15.03 1.74
C LYS A 352 -10.32 14.32 1.66
N VAL A 353 -9.81 13.95 2.83
CA VAL A 353 -8.51 13.31 2.98
C VAL A 353 -8.69 11.86 3.42
N GLY A 354 -8.32 10.93 2.58
CA GLY A 354 -8.31 9.51 2.89
C GLY A 354 -7.02 9.10 3.59
N VAL A 355 -7.12 8.33 4.65
CA VAL A 355 -5.99 7.77 5.41
C VAL A 355 -6.12 6.25 5.46
N VAL A 356 -5.06 5.50 5.13
CA VAL A 356 -5.06 4.04 5.21
C VAL A 356 -4.53 3.58 6.57
N LEU A 357 -5.39 2.95 7.39
CA LEU A 357 -5.00 2.25 8.62
C LEU A 357 -4.59 0.82 8.26
N CYS A 358 -3.31 0.58 7.99
CA CYS A 358 -2.83 -0.56 7.24
C CYS A 358 -2.81 -1.91 7.99
N GLY A 359 -2.80 -1.89 9.34
CA GLY A 359 -2.80 -3.09 10.17
C GLY A 359 -3.03 -2.80 11.66
N GLY A 360 -3.43 -3.84 12.39
CA GLY A 360 -3.74 -3.78 13.82
C GLY A 360 -3.07 -4.89 14.65
N ASN A 361 -2.08 -5.59 14.10
CA ASN A 361 -1.40 -6.68 14.81
C ASN A 361 -0.32 -6.14 15.76
N VAL A 362 -0.74 -5.69 16.92
CA VAL A 362 0.11 -5.08 17.94
C VAL A 362 0.15 -5.92 19.21
N ASP A 363 1.32 -5.98 19.83
CA ASP A 363 1.49 -6.60 21.16
C ASP A 363 0.93 -5.68 22.25
N LEU A 364 0.10 -6.24 23.13
CA LEU A 364 -0.50 -5.49 24.24
C LEU A 364 0.56 -4.97 25.23
N ALA A 365 1.66 -5.70 25.44
CA ALA A 365 2.75 -5.25 26.29
C ALA A 365 3.48 -4.04 25.67
N LEU A 366 3.62 -4.02 24.34
CA LEU A 366 4.13 -2.84 23.63
C LEU A 366 3.21 -1.64 23.81
N LEU A 367 1.88 -1.81 23.69
CA LEU A 367 0.92 -0.71 23.93
C LEU A 367 1.03 -0.14 25.33
N ALA A 368 1.09 -1.01 26.34
CA ALA A 368 1.26 -0.58 27.74
C ALA A 368 2.53 0.27 27.92
N LYS A 369 3.63 -0.11 27.24
CA LYS A 369 4.88 0.66 27.26
C LYS A 369 4.78 2.00 26.53
N LEU A 370 4.16 2.01 25.33
CA LEU A 370 4.05 3.22 24.51
C LEU A 370 3.09 4.27 25.12
N PHE A 371 2.10 3.82 25.88
CA PHE A 371 1.09 4.71 26.47
C PHE A 371 1.32 4.99 27.95
N ALA A 372 2.39 4.44 28.55
CA ALA A 372 2.74 4.75 29.93
C ALA A 372 2.97 6.27 30.08
N PRO A 373 2.54 6.89 31.18
CA PRO A 373 2.93 8.26 31.51
C PRO A 373 4.45 8.35 31.60
N SER A 374 5.04 9.38 30.99
CA SER A 374 6.46 9.73 31.12
C SER A 374 6.81 10.20 32.50
#